data_53905ab8f4c1b1a1942f4e0da384c649
#
_entry.id   53905ab8f4c1b1a1942f4e0da384c649
#
_cell.length_a   1.000
_cell.length_b   1.000
_cell.length_c   1.000
_cell.angle_alpha   90.00
_cell.angle_beta   90.00
_cell.angle_gamma   90.00
#
_symmetry.space_group_name_H-M   'P 1'
#
loop_
_entity.id
_entity.type
_entity.pdbx_description
1 polymer ?
#
loop_
_entity_poly.entity_id
_entity_poly.type
_entity_poly.pdbx_seq_one_letter_code
_entity_poly.pdbx_strand_id
1 'polypeptide(L)'
;RGVGKSDGEFDNGQGELADAAAALDWLEKENFDNSQCWISGFSFGSLIAMQLLMRRPEINRFVAISPQPNVYDFSFLSPCPTSGLIISGKKDELVPVEHLNELDKRLSSQKGIKVEFQLVPDANHFFTKNEAQLTKNLDKYIKKEIALY
;
A
#
# COMPACT_ATOMS: atom_id res chain seq x y z
N ARG A 1 11.34 0.66 13.12
CA ARG A 1 11.93 1.05 14.43
C ARG A 1 11.17 0.46 15.60
N GLY A 2 11.86 0.24 16.74
CA GLY A 2 11.25 -0.22 18.00
C GLY A 2 10.63 -1.61 17.99
N VAL A 3 10.84 -2.42 16.95
CA VAL A 3 10.27 -3.76 16.83
C VAL A 3 11.36 -4.82 16.78
N GLY A 4 11.21 -5.87 17.57
CA GLY A 4 12.17 -6.96 17.65
C GLY A 4 13.54 -6.50 18.15
N LYS A 5 14.56 -6.58 17.28
CA LYS A 5 15.93 -6.13 17.55
C LYS A 5 16.24 -4.75 16.97
N SER A 6 15.26 -4.09 16.36
CA SER A 6 15.47 -2.76 15.78
C SER A 6 15.49 -1.69 16.86
N ASP A 7 16.42 -0.76 16.74
CA ASP A 7 16.52 0.38 17.64
C ASP A 7 15.41 1.41 17.40
N GLY A 8 15.30 2.38 18.31
CA GLY A 8 14.34 3.48 18.24
C GLY A 8 12.97 3.12 18.81
N GLU A 9 12.04 4.04 18.65
CA GLU A 9 10.67 3.94 19.15
C GLU A 9 9.68 4.32 18.06
N PHE A 10 8.42 3.92 18.20
CA PHE A 10 7.33 4.34 17.32
C PHE A 10 7.22 5.88 17.32
N ASP A 11 7.20 6.48 16.13
CA ASP A 11 7.25 7.94 15.93
C ASP A 11 6.07 8.47 15.11
N ASN A 12 4.90 7.87 15.30
CA ASN A 12 3.63 8.32 14.70
C ASN A 12 3.67 8.52 13.17
N GLY A 13 4.53 7.79 12.49
CA GLY A 13 4.68 7.80 11.04
C GLY A 13 5.84 8.64 10.50
N GLN A 14 6.37 9.58 11.26
CA GLN A 14 7.47 10.43 10.79
C GLN A 14 8.80 9.65 10.70
N GLY A 15 9.19 9.04 11.80
CA GLY A 15 10.39 8.19 11.84
C GLY A 15 10.26 6.96 10.95
N GLU A 16 9.08 6.33 10.93
CA GLU A 16 8.79 5.18 10.07
C GLU A 16 8.91 5.54 8.58
N LEU A 17 8.46 6.73 8.19
CA LEU A 17 8.63 7.22 6.82
C LEU A 17 10.10 7.46 6.46
N ALA A 18 10.88 8.02 7.39
CA ALA A 18 12.32 8.21 7.20
C ALA A 18 13.06 6.86 7.08
N ASP A 19 12.68 5.87 7.88
CA ASP A 19 13.24 4.52 7.80
C ASP A 19 12.90 3.85 6.47
N ALA A 20 11.65 4.00 5.99
CA ALA A 20 11.24 3.47 4.70
C ALA A 20 11.98 4.14 3.54
N ALA A 21 12.22 5.46 3.60
CA ALA A 21 13.01 6.18 2.61
C ALA A 21 14.46 5.69 2.59
N ALA A 22 15.08 5.50 3.76
CA ALA A 22 16.43 4.96 3.86
C ALA A 22 16.55 3.52 3.31
N ALA A 23 15.53 2.70 3.55
CA ALA A 23 15.47 1.35 2.99
C ALA A 23 15.34 1.36 1.45
N LEU A 24 14.56 2.28 0.90
CA LEU A 24 14.44 2.47 -0.54
C LEU A 24 15.78 2.95 -1.14
N ASP A 25 16.44 3.94 -0.53
CA ASP A 25 17.74 4.43 -0.98
C ASP A 25 18.80 3.32 -1.02
N TRP A 26 18.76 2.42 -0.04
CA TRP A 26 19.65 1.26 -0.01
C TRP A 26 19.29 0.27 -1.13
N LEU A 27 18.00 -0.03 -1.31
CA LEU A 27 17.52 -0.95 -2.33
C LEU A 27 17.89 -0.48 -3.75
N GLU A 28 17.79 0.81 -4.02
CA GLU A 28 18.17 1.40 -5.30
C GLU A 28 19.67 1.28 -5.59
N LYS A 29 20.53 1.47 -4.58
CA LYS A 29 21.97 1.28 -4.72
C LYS A 29 22.35 -0.16 -5.06
N GLU A 30 21.60 -1.14 -4.50
CA GLU A 30 21.83 -2.57 -4.78
C GLU A 30 21.22 -3.01 -6.13
N ASN A 31 20.31 -2.23 -6.70
CA ASN A 31 19.52 -2.60 -7.89
C ASN A 31 19.43 -1.45 -8.91
N PHE A 32 20.51 -0.76 -9.17
CA PHE A 32 20.53 0.46 -10.01
C PHE A 32 20.08 0.28 -11.47
N ASP A 33 20.07 -0.95 -11.99
CA ASP A 33 19.61 -1.27 -13.35
C ASP A 33 18.11 -1.61 -13.43
N ASN A 34 17.39 -1.52 -12.30
CA ASN A 34 16.01 -1.96 -12.25
C ASN A 34 15.04 -0.81 -12.58
N SER A 35 14.26 -0.96 -13.65
CA SER A 35 13.24 0.01 -14.06
C SER A 35 11.91 -0.11 -13.31
N GLN A 36 11.75 -1.14 -12.47
CA GLN A 36 10.51 -1.43 -11.74
C GLN A 36 10.74 -1.29 -10.24
N CYS A 37 10.07 -0.30 -9.65
CA CYS A 37 10.04 -0.11 -8.20
C CYS A 37 8.59 -0.12 -7.71
N TRP A 38 8.26 -1.11 -6.91
CA TRP A 38 6.94 -1.27 -6.32
C TRP A 38 6.99 -1.11 -4.81
N ILE A 39 5.98 -0.44 -4.26
CA ILE A 39 5.85 -0.32 -2.81
C ILE A 39 4.61 -1.07 -2.32
N SER A 40 4.75 -1.79 -1.22
CA SER A 40 3.63 -2.44 -0.55
C SER A 40 3.61 -2.08 0.92
N GLY A 41 2.40 -1.91 1.46
CA GLY A 41 2.20 -1.69 2.88
C GLY A 41 0.92 -2.34 3.39
N PHE A 42 0.98 -2.82 4.63
CA PHE A 42 -0.16 -3.43 5.33
C PHE A 42 -0.59 -2.53 6.49
N SER A 43 -1.90 -2.30 6.61
CA SER A 43 -2.49 -1.55 7.72
C SER A 43 -1.82 -0.16 7.90
N PHE A 44 -1.22 0.14 9.05
CA PHE A 44 -0.39 1.33 9.26
C PHE A 44 0.73 1.46 8.22
N GLY A 45 1.37 0.36 7.84
CA GLY A 45 2.39 0.35 6.80
C GLY A 45 1.88 0.82 5.42
N SER A 46 0.58 0.73 5.15
CA SER A 46 0.00 1.27 3.92
C SER A 46 0.02 2.80 3.91
N LEU A 47 -0.18 3.46 5.05
CA LEU A 47 0.01 4.91 5.18
C LEU A 47 1.44 5.31 4.85
N ILE A 48 2.42 4.62 5.44
CA ILE A 48 3.85 4.90 5.21
C ILE A 48 4.20 4.69 3.73
N ALA A 49 3.75 3.58 3.15
CA ALA A 49 3.95 3.29 1.73
C ALA A 49 3.37 4.39 0.83
N MET A 50 2.15 4.85 1.09
CA MET A 50 1.51 5.89 0.30
C MET A 50 2.16 7.26 0.49
N GLN A 51 2.63 7.58 1.68
CA GLN A 51 3.38 8.82 1.94
C GLN A 51 4.75 8.81 1.23
N LEU A 52 5.42 7.66 1.19
CA LEU A 52 6.68 7.51 0.46
C LEU A 52 6.44 7.61 -1.05
N LEU A 53 5.42 6.96 -1.57
CA LEU A 53 4.98 7.05 -2.96
C LEU A 53 4.85 8.51 -3.45
N MET A 54 4.29 9.38 -2.63
CA MET A 54 4.11 10.81 -2.96
C MET A 54 5.41 11.61 -3.03
N ARG A 55 6.51 11.06 -2.54
CA ARG A 55 7.82 11.72 -2.44
C ARG A 55 8.89 11.12 -3.33
N ARG A 56 8.64 9.92 -3.86
CA ARG A 56 9.62 9.11 -4.56
C ARG A 56 9.09 8.72 -5.94
N PRO A 57 9.44 9.51 -6.99
CA PRO A 57 8.93 9.30 -8.35
C PRO A 57 9.39 8.00 -9.02
N GLU A 58 10.45 7.37 -8.50
CA GLU A 58 10.90 6.05 -8.94
C GLU A 58 9.91 4.93 -8.60
N ILE A 59 9.03 5.13 -7.61
CA ILE A 59 7.99 4.16 -7.28
C ILE A 59 6.89 4.23 -8.35
N ASN A 60 6.77 3.19 -9.14
CA ASN A 60 5.88 3.17 -10.29
C ASN A 60 4.64 2.28 -10.12
N ARG A 61 4.50 1.60 -8.99
CA ARG A 61 3.29 0.85 -8.60
C ARG A 61 3.19 0.74 -7.08
N PHE A 62 1.97 0.60 -6.60
CA PHE A 62 1.72 0.34 -5.17
C PHE A 62 0.74 -0.80 -4.93
N VAL A 63 0.87 -1.40 -3.74
CA VAL A 63 -0.11 -2.34 -3.18
C VAL A 63 -0.40 -1.94 -1.73
N ALA A 64 -1.61 -1.50 -1.45
CA ALA A 64 -2.08 -1.19 -0.10
C ALA A 64 -2.98 -2.31 0.41
N ILE A 65 -2.57 -2.97 1.48
CA ILE A 65 -3.30 -4.08 2.10
C ILE A 65 -3.93 -3.58 3.39
N SER A 66 -5.25 -3.71 3.51
CA SER A 66 -6.04 -3.25 4.68
C SER A 66 -5.70 -1.81 5.11
N PRO A 67 -5.68 -0.80 4.21
CA PRO A 67 -5.46 0.58 4.63
C PRO A 67 -6.57 1.02 5.59
N GLN A 68 -6.26 1.98 6.47
CA GLN A 68 -7.18 2.45 7.52
C GLN A 68 -7.59 3.92 7.30
N PRO A 69 -8.42 4.23 6.27
CA PRO A 69 -8.84 5.61 5.99
C PRO A 69 -9.79 6.20 7.06
N ASN A 70 -10.30 5.39 7.96
CA ASN A 70 -11.04 5.83 9.15
C ASN A 70 -10.14 6.33 10.28
N VAL A 71 -8.85 5.99 10.27
CA VAL A 71 -7.86 6.35 11.29
C VAL A 71 -6.89 7.41 10.76
N TYR A 72 -6.47 7.26 9.51
CA TYR A 72 -5.47 8.12 8.87
C TYR A 72 -6.06 8.88 7.68
N ASP A 73 -5.63 10.11 7.51
CA ASP A 73 -6.02 10.92 6.36
C ASP A 73 -5.21 10.54 5.11
N PHE A 74 -5.89 10.02 4.10
CA PHE A 74 -5.35 9.72 2.77
C PHE A 74 -5.67 10.79 1.72
N SER A 75 -6.08 11.99 2.13
CA SER A 75 -6.42 13.09 1.20
C SER A 75 -5.23 13.55 0.36
N PHE A 76 -4.01 13.33 0.84
CA PHE A 76 -2.77 13.64 0.11
C PHE A 76 -2.59 12.85 -1.20
N LEU A 77 -3.34 11.76 -1.41
CA LEU A 77 -3.37 10.98 -2.65
C LEU A 77 -4.23 11.64 -3.76
N SER A 78 -4.30 12.95 -3.78
CA SER A 78 -5.05 13.70 -4.78
C SER A 78 -4.22 14.90 -5.26
N PRO A 79 -3.48 14.76 -6.39
CA PRO A 79 -3.43 13.61 -7.31
C PRO A 79 -2.54 12.47 -6.82
N CYS A 80 -2.97 11.23 -7.07
CA CYS A 80 -2.13 10.05 -6.86
C CYS A 80 -1.17 9.87 -8.06
N PRO A 81 0.12 9.67 -7.84
CA PRO A 81 1.11 9.72 -8.92
C PRO A 81 1.16 8.47 -9.80
N THR A 82 0.64 7.33 -9.34
CA THR A 82 0.71 6.07 -10.10
C THR A 82 -0.46 5.13 -9.82
N SER A 83 -0.62 4.16 -10.69
CA SER A 83 -1.59 3.07 -10.58
C SER A 83 -1.21 2.08 -9.47
N GLY A 84 -2.19 1.35 -8.96
CA GLY A 84 -1.92 0.39 -7.90
C GLY A 84 -3.10 -0.50 -7.55
N LEU A 85 -2.94 -1.27 -6.48
CA LEU A 85 -3.96 -2.14 -5.90
C LEU A 85 -4.25 -1.73 -4.46
N ILE A 86 -5.53 -1.65 -4.12
CA ILE A 86 -6.01 -1.65 -2.75
C ILE A 86 -6.77 -2.96 -2.53
N ILE A 87 -6.39 -3.72 -1.51
CA ILE A 87 -7.05 -4.98 -1.15
C ILE A 87 -7.37 -5.00 0.34
N SER A 88 -8.63 -5.28 0.68
CA SER A 88 -9.12 -5.31 2.07
C SER A 88 -10.09 -6.46 2.29
N GLY A 89 -10.24 -6.87 3.53
CA GLY A 89 -11.27 -7.83 3.93
C GLY A 89 -12.63 -7.16 4.05
N LYS A 90 -13.69 -7.79 3.53
CA LYS A 90 -15.06 -7.29 3.70
C LYS A 90 -15.57 -7.44 5.15
N LYS A 91 -14.98 -8.35 5.91
CA LYS A 91 -15.25 -8.57 7.34
C LYS A 91 -14.18 -7.92 8.23
N ASP A 92 -13.54 -6.86 7.73
CA ASP A 92 -12.58 -6.08 8.50
C ASP A 92 -13.32 -5.33 9.64
N GLU A 93 -13.04 -5.72 10.87
CA GLU A 93 -13.66 -5.16 12.07
C GLU A 93 -13.00 -3.85 12.53
N LEU A 94 -11.84 -3.50 11.98
CA LEU A 94 -11.12 -2.26 12.31
C LEU A 94 -11.42 -1.12 11.32
N VAL A 95 -11.84 -1.47 10.11
CA VAL A 95 -12.07 -0.49 9.03
C VAL A 95 -13.46 -0.69 8.44
N PRO A 96 -14.42 0.20 8.76
CA PRO A 96 -15.73 0.19 8.13
C PRO A 96 -15.63 0.32 6.61
N VAL A 97 -16.39 -0.51 5.90
CA VAL A 97 -16.31 -0.60 4.44
C VAL A 97 -16.66 0.72 3.72
N GLU A 98 -17.45 1.56 4.37
CA GLU A 98 -17.84 2.88 3.87
C GLU A 98 -16.61 3.78 3.64
N HIS A 99 -15.66 3.78 4.57
CA HIS A 99 -14.43 4.56 4.44
C HIS A 99 -13.52 4.04 3.31
N LEU A 100 -13.50 2.72 3.11
CA LEU A 100 -12.79 2.11 1.97
C LEU A 100 -13.44 2.51 0.63
N ASN A 101 -14.77 2.52 0.57
CA ASN A 101 -15.51 2.93 -0.61
C ASN A 101 -15.30 4.42 -0.94
N GLU A 102 -15.20 5.29 0.07
CA GLU A 102 -14.88 6.70 -0.12
C GLU A 102 -13.46 6.90 -0.68
N LEU A 103 -12.49 6.14 -0.16
CA LEU A 103 -11.12 6.14 -0.68
C LEU A 103 -11.08 5.66 -2.13
N ASP A 104 -11.74 4.54 -2.44
CA ASP A 104 -11.86 4.01 -3.80
C ASP A 104 -12.47 5.05 -4.75
N LYS A 105 -13.61 5.63 -4.39
CA LYS A 105 -14.27 6.65 -5.21
C LYS A 105 -13.37 7.85 -5.51
N ARG A 106 -12.60 8.31 -4.52
CA ARG A 106 -11.65 9.42 -4.67
C ARG A 106 -10.53 9.08 -5.65
N LEU A 107 -9.96 7.88 -5.54
CA LEU A 107 -8.88 7.43 -6.41
C LEU A 107 -9.36 7.08 -7.82
N SER A 108 -10.49 6.39 -7.93
CA SER A 108 -11.08 5.99 -9.22
C SER A 108 -11.57 7.17 -10.06
N SER A 109 -11.85 8.33 -9.44
CA SER A 109 -12.23 9.55 -10.15
C SER A 109 -11.07 10.27 -10.83
N GLN A 110 -9.82 9.89 -10.54
CA GLN A 110 -8.62 10.53 -11.06
C GLN A 110 -8.29 10.02 -12.47
N LYS A 111 -7.86 10.94 -13.35
CA LYS A 111 -7.45 10.62 -14.72
C LYS A 111 -5.96 10.22 -14.75
N GLY A 112 -5.61 9.35 -15.68
CA GLY A 112 -4.22 8.96 -15.93
C GLY A 112 -3.68 7.84 -15.04
N ILE A 113 -4.42 7.43 -14.03
CA ILE A 113 -4.11 6.28 -13.18
C ILE A 113 -5.27 5.28 -13.14
N LYS A 114 -4.95 4.05 -12.80
CA LYS A 114 -5.94 3.00 -12.52
C LYS A 114 -5.63 2.37 -11.17
N VAL A 115 -6.49 2.60 -10.20
CA VAL A 115 -6.43 1.91 -8.91
C VAL A 115 -7.43 0.76 -8.93
N GLU A 116 -6.94 -0.47 -8.80
CA GLU A 116 -7.78 -1.65 -8.66
C GLU A 116 -8.16 -1.79 -7.18
N PHE A 117 -9.45 -1.94 -6.90
CA PHE A 117 -9.96 -2.10 -5.55
C PHE A 117 -10.58 -3.48 -5.39
N GLN A 118 -10.12 -4.24 -4.41
CA GLN A 118 -10.57 -5.60 -4.15
C GLN A 118 -11.03 -5.75 -2.69
N LEU A 119 -12.29 -6.18 -2.52
CA LEU A 119 -12.84 -6.60 -1.22
C LEU A 119 -12.95 -8.13 -1.20
N VAL A 120 -12.21 -8.77 -0.29
CA VAL A 120 -12.25 -10.22 -0.09
C VAL A 120 -13.39 -10.57 0.87
N PRO A 121 -14.44 -11.30 0.43
CA PRO A 121 -15.73 -11.41 1.15
C PRO A 121 -15.63 -11.89 2.59
N ASP A 122 -14.77 -12.87 2.87
CA ASP A 122 -14.70 -13.54 4.18
C ASP A 122 -13.47 -13.16 5.00
N ALA A 123 -12.64 -12.26 4.50
CA ALA A 123 -11.42 -11.85 5.16
C ALA A 123 -11.67 -10.77 6.21
N ASN A 124 -11.00 -10.90 7.36
CA ASN A 124 -10.87 -9.88 8.39
C ASN A 124 -9.67 -8.95 8.08
N HIS A 125 -9.36 -8.01 9.00
CA HIS A 125 -8.25 -7.05 8.84
C HIS A 125 -6.91 -7.73 8.56
N PHE A 126 -6.62 -8.82 9.23
CA PHE A 126 -5.34 -9.56 9.16
C PHE A 126 -5.35 -10.69 8.13
N PHE A 127 -6.44 -10.87 7.40
CA PHE A 127 -6.65 -12.00 6.49
C PHE A 127 -6.48 -13.37 7.15
N THR A 128 -6.73 -13.47 8.46
CA THR A 128 -6.65 -14.72 9.21
C THR A 128 -7.55 -15.79 8.56
N LYS A 129 -6.95 -16.95 8.21
CA LYS A 129 -7.59 -18.03 7.43
C LYS A 129 -7.89 -17.69 5.96
N ASN A 130 -7.47 -16.53 5.48
CA ASN A 130 -7.64 -16.08 4.10
C ASN A 130 -6.31 -15.72 3.43
N GLU A 131 -5.17 -16.12 4.02
CA GLU A 131 -3.83 -15.81 3.53
C GLU A 131 -3.60 -16.35 2.11
N ALA A 132 -4.09 -17.57 1.83
CA ALA A 132 -4.01 -18.17 0.50
C ALA A 132 -4.80 -17.37 -0.54
N GLN A 133 -5.96 -16.81 -0.17
CA GLN A 133 -6.75 -15.97 -1.06
C GLN A 133 -6.07 -14.62 -1.30
N LEU A 134 -5.49 -14.01 -0.25
CA LEU A 134 -4.70 -12.79 -0.38
C LEU A 134 -3.53 -13.02 -1.35
N THR A 135 -2.72 -14.05 -1.12
CA THR A 135 -1.58 -14.41 -1.98
C THR A 135 -2.00 -14.61 -3.43
N LYS A 136 -3.09 -15.33 -3.67
CA LYS A 136 -3.63 -15.56 -5.02
C LYS A 136 -4.04 -14.25 -5.72
N ASN A 137 -4.67 -13.35 -4.99
CA ASN A 137 -5.10 -12.05 -5.54
C ASN A 137 -3.89 -11.15 -5.86
N LEU A 138 -2.90 -11.11 -4.96
CA LEU A 138 -1.65 -10.38 -5.17
C LEU A 138 -0.88 -10.94 -6.37
N ASP A 139 -0.71 -12.24 -6.46
CA ASP A 139 -0.03 -12.93 -7.56
C ASP A 139 -0.69 -12.61 -8.91
N LYS A 140 -2.02 -12.67 -8.95
CA LYS A 140 -2.78 -12.33 -10.16
C LYS A 140 -2.58 -10.88 -10.59
N TYR A 141 -2.60 -9.95 -9.63
CA TYR A 141 -2.37 -8.54 -9.90
C TYR A 141 -0.94 -8.30 -10.40
N ILE A 142 0.06 -8.81 -9.68
CA ILE A 142 1.48 -8.64 -10.02
C ILE A 142 1.78 -9.20 -11.41
N LYS A 143 1.35 -10.43 -11.71
CA LYS A 143 1.54 -11.05 -13.03
C LYS A 143 0.89 -10.26 -14.16
N LYS A 144 -0.31 -9.73 -13.93
CA LYS A 144 -1.01 -8.88 -14.90
C LYS A 144 -0.24 -7.59 -15.18
N GLU A 145 0.25 -6.91 -14.14
CA GLU A 145 0.94 -5.64 -14.30
C GLU A 145 2.35 -5.79 -14.89
N ILE A 146 3.09 -6.85 -14.51
CA ILE A 146 4.41 -7.14 -15.09
C ILE A 146 4.29 -7.49 -16.60
N ALA A 147 3.22 -8.16 -17.02
CA ALA A 147 3.01 -8.51 -18.42
C ALA A 147 2.74 -7.29 -19.34
N LEU A 148 2.57 -6.10 -18.78
CA LEU A 148 2.39 -4.86 -19.52
C LEU A 148 3.73 -4.18 -19.92
N TYR A 149 4.85 -4.73 -19.46
CA TYR A 149 6.20 -4.27 -19.75
C TYR A 149 6.98 -5.29 -20.61
#